data_cab3fbefdb6c8f8e4f7421779f023f85
#
_entry.id   cab3fbefdb6c8f8e4f7421779f023f85
#
_cell.length_a   1.000
_cell.length_b   1.000
_cell.length_c   1.000
_cell.angle_alpha   90.00
_cell.angle_beta   90.00
_cell.angle_gamma   90.00
#
_symmetry.space_group_name_H-M   'P 1'
#
loop_
_entity.id
_entity.type
_entity.pdbx_description
1 polymer ?
#
loop_
_entity_poly.entity_id
_entity_poly.type
_entity_poly.pdbx_seq_one_letter_code
_entity_poly.pdbx_strand_id
1 'polypeptide(L)'
;MFKKIAGVFCLILGIFFSIATIKMIFIDNPKTKSVLKDAVYVGEDAIDEKNDGKMVIVCGTFELTKPAYDDEIGISFDNIRVSRSKQTMKLNKGSSKDEEDMTATEKLYGVLEWSPVMGSVAYQGEGKIGNYTLSSDFIENIRTDTVWAKYDEAELQEAGYAYMPDKKHSPTHFIEPLEQCQRALKENDFRYNYSAAGLKTGQKVTAIGIQDGQTLKAAPKMADSVMKGTLDKKEAIKKGGTGGIGVTIFSICFALFWLVVGMGLIIAKKK
;
A
#
# COMPACT_ATOMS: atom_id res chain seq x y z
N MET A 1 -23.66 -11.36 30.57
CA MET A 1 -22.74 -12.42 30.10
C MET A 1 -22.00 -11.97 28.84
N PHE A 2 -22.65 -11.50 27.79
CA PHE A 2 -22.05 -11.08 26.51
C PHE A 2 -20.94 -10.03 26.66
N LYS A 3 -21.15 -8.94 27.45
CA LYS A 3 -20.14 -7.89 27.69
C LYS A 3 -18.83 -8.44 28.28
N LYS A 4 -18.90 -9.43 29.20
CA LYS A 4 -17.70 -10.04 29.79
C LYS A 4 -16.94 -10.91 28.79
N ILE A 5 -17.67 -11.64 27.93
CA ILE A 5 -17.06 -12.45 26.85
C ILE A 5 -16.35 -11.53 25.85
N ALA A 6 -17.03 -10.46 25.41
CA ALA A 6 -16.42 -9.45 24.55
C ALA A 6 -15.18 -8.80 25.19
N GLY A 7 -15.25 -8.49 26.50
CA GLY A 7 -14.11 -7.95 27.25
C GLY A 7 -12.91 -8.90 27.28
N VAL A 8 -13.12 -10.19 27.51
CA VAL A 8 -12.06 -11.20 27.46
C VAL A 8 -11.45 -11.28 26.05
N PHE A 9 -12.26 -11.27 24.99
CA PHE A 9 -11.78 -11.28 23.63
C PHE A 9 -10.92 -10.04 23.33
N CYS A 10 -11.36 -8.85 23.75
CA CYS A 10 -10.58 -7.61 23.58
C CYS A 10 -9.24 -7.67 24.34
N LEU A 11 -9.20 -8.28 25.55
CA LEU A 11 -7.95 -8.47 26.31
C LEU A 11 -6.98 -9.40 25.57
N ILE A 12 -7.48 -10.50 25.03
CA ILE A 12 -6.65 -11.45 24.26
C ILE A 12 -6.04 -10.73 23.04
N LEU A 13 -6.84 -9.94 22.31
CA LEU A 13 -6.33 -9.12 21.19
C LEU A 13 -5.28 -8.10 21.67
N GLY A 14 -5.54 -7.40 22.77
CA GLY A 14 -4.59 -6.44 23.34
C GLY A 14 -3.25 -7.08 23.73
N ILE A 15 -3.27 -8.26 24.34
CA ILE A 15 -2.05 -9.03 24.68
C ILE A 15 -1.32 -9.45 23.40
N PHE A 16 -2.04 -9.97 22.40
CA PHE A 16 -1.44 -10.38 21.14
C PHE A 16 -0.74 -9.20 20.43
N PHE A 17 -1.41 -8.05 20.30
CA PHE A 17 -0.81 -6.85 19.73
C PHE A 17 0.35 -6.31 20.55
N SER A 18 0.30 -6.42 21.90
CA SER A 18 1.42 -6.03 22.76
C SER A 18 2.67 -6.90 22.50
N ILE A 19 2.51 -8.21 22.39
CA ILE A 19 3.61 -9.13 22.08
C ILE A 19 4.19 -8.83 20.69
N ALA A 20 3.34 -8.62 19.69
CA ALA A 20 3.76 -8.26 18.33
C ALA A 20 4.54 -6.94 18.33
N THR A 21 4.07 -5.93 19.05
CA THR A 21 4.72 -4.62 19.17
C THR A 21 6.07 -4.74 19.86
N ILE A 22 6.17 -5.51 20.97
CA ILE A 22 7.43 -5.76 21.67
C ILE A 22 8.43 -6.45 20.73
N LYS A 23 8.00 -7.50 20.01
CA LYS A 23 8.84 -8.18 19.03
C LYS A 23 9.35 -7.21 17.95
N MET A 24 8.48 -6.37 17.40
CA MET A 24 8.84 -5.37 16.39
C MET A 24 9.91 -4.41 16.94
N ILE A 25 9.73 -3.87 18.16
CA ILE A 25 10.63 -2.84 18.73
C ILE A 25 11.98 -3.43 19.13
N PHE A 26 11.98 -4.59 19.80
CA PHE A 26 13.20 -5.13 20.44
C PHE A 26 13.91 -6.20 19.62
N ILE A 27 13.26 -6.80 18.63
CA ILE A 27 13.84 -7.87 17.81
C ILE A 27 13.99 -7.46 16.36
N ASP A 28 12.90 -7.05 15.72
CA ASP A 28 12.91 -6.83 14.26
C ASP A 28 13.61 -5.52 13.89
N ASN A 29 13.30 -4.40 14.55
CA ASN A 29 13.95 -3.12 14.28
C ASN A 29 15.45 -3.12 14.54
N PRO A 30 15.97 -3.66 15.68
CA PRO A 30 17.41 -3.75 15.92
C PRO A 30 18.13 -4.64 14.90
N LYS A 31 17.55 -5.78 14.51
CA LYS A 31 18.12 -6.66 13.48
C LYS A 31 18.23 -5.96 12.14
N THR A 32 17.17 -5.28 11.70
CA THR A 32 17.18 -4.52 10.45
C THR A 32 18.22 -3.41 10.49
N LYS A 33 18.31 -2.66 11.60
CA LYS A 33 19.33 -1.62 11.77
C LYS A 33 20.75 -2.19 11.80
N SER A 34 20.96 -3.35 12.38
CA SER A 34 22.28 -4.01 12.40
C SER A 34 22.72 -4.37 10.98
N VAL A 35 21.84 -5.03 10.21
CA VAL A 35 22.14 -5.40 8.81
C VAL A 35 22.40 -4.17 7.95
N LEU A 36 21.64 -3.09 8.14
CA LEU A 36 21.82 -1.83 7.41
C LEU A 36 23.11 -1.09 7.76
N LYS A 37 23.65 -1.23 8.96
CA LYS A 37 24.94 -0.62 9.33
C LYS A 37 26.09 -1.19 8.49
N ASP A 38 26.01 -2.47 8.13
CA ASP A 38 27.01 -3.16 7.33
C ASP A 38 26.83 -2.91 5.82
N ALA A 39 25.73 -2.25 5.41
CA ALA A 39 25.50 -1.90 4.02
C ALA A 39 26.61 -0.98 3.47
N VAL A 40 27.04 -1.27 2.26
CA VAL A 40 28.05 -0.45 1.55
C VAL A 40 27.34 0.78 0.97
N TYR A 41 27.84 1.96 1.28
CA TYR A 41 27.37 3.18 0.64
C TYR A 41 28.10 3.36 -0.69
N VAL A 42 27.39 3.17 -1.80
CA VAL A 42 27.88 3.36 -3.17
C VAL A 42 27.62 4.80 -3.65
N GLY A 43 26.51 5.39 -3.19
CA GLY A 43 26.12 6.72 -3.66
C GLY A 43 25.80 6.74 -5.15
N GLU A 44 26.38 7.68 -5.89
CA GLU A 44 26.27 7.82 -7.35
C GLU A 44 27.49 7.19 -8.08
N ASP A 45 28.36 6.48 -7.38
CA ASP A 45 29.56 5.89 -7.94
C ASP A 45 29.26 4.75 -8.93
N ALA A 46 30.29 4.36 -9.69
CA ALA A 46 30.22 3.21 -10.58
C ALA A 46 30.01 1.90 -9.79
N ILE A 47 29.42 0.91 -10.46
CA ILE A 47 29.24 -0.44 -9.90
C ILE A 47 30.62 -1.07 -9.66
N ASP A 48 30.85 -1.56 -8.44
CA ASP A 48 32.04 -2.32 -8.07
C ASP A 48 31.65 -3.77 -7.77
N GLU A 49 32.19 -4.72 -8.56
CA GLU A 49 31.94 -6.16 -8.43
C GLU A 49 32.26 -6.72 -7.03
N LYS A 50 33.13 -6.04 -6.26
CA LYS A 50 33.43 -6.42 -4.88
C LYS A 50 32.22 -6.30 -3.95
N ASN A 51 31.19 -5.61 -4.39
CA ASN A 51 29.94 -5.44 -3.66
C ASN A 51 28.87 -6.48 -4.00
N ASP A 52 29.14 -7.41 -4.92
CA ASP A 52 28.20 -8.46 -5.27
C ASP A 52 27.83 -9.31 -4.05
N GLY A 53 26.53 -9.59 -3.93
CA GLY A 53 25.93 -10.27 -2.79
C GLY A 53 25.81 -9.42 -1.52
N LYS A 54 26.35 -8.18 -1.50
CA LYS A 54 26.24 -7.30 -0.35
C LYS A 54 25.05 -6.36 -0.46
N MET A 55 24.57 -5.94 0.70
CA MET A 55 23.61 -4.84 0.78
C MET A 55 24.31 -3.53 0.43
N VAL A 56 23.73 -2.78 -0.50
CA VAL A 56 24.24 -1.51 -0.97
C VAL A 56 23.21 -0.39 -0.80
N ILE A 57 23.70 0.82 -0.61
CA ILE A 57 22.93 2.07 -0.61
C ILE A 57 23.35 2.84 -1.85
N VAL A 58 22.46 2.94 -2.81
CA VAL A 58 22.67 3.54 -4.13
C VAL A 58 21.89 4.83 -4.22
N CYS A 59 22.52 5.89 -4.72
CA CYS A 59 21.86 7.13 -5.12
C CYS A 59 21.86 7.23 -6.64
N GLY A 60 20.81 7.78 -7.23
CA GLY A 60 20.80 7.97 -8.66
C GLY A 60 19.47 8.58 -9.15
N THR A 61 19.45 8.85 -10.43
CA THR A 61 18.20 9.26 -11.10
C THR A 61 17.39 8.02 -11.44
N PHE A 62 16.14 8.01 -11.05
CA PHE A 62 15.21 6.97 -11.46
C PHE A 62 14.82 7.16 -12.94
N GLU A 63 14.84 6.09 -13.71
CA GLU A 63 14.43 6.04 -15.08
C GLU A 63 13.48 4.84 -15.29
N LEU A 64 12.29 5.11 -15.81
CA LEU A 64 11.34 4.09 -16.24
C LEU A 64 11.75 3.60 -17.64
N THR A 65 12.05 2.32 -17.78
CA THR A 65 12.45 1.73 -19.08
C THR A 65 11.30 1.01 -19.78
N LYS A 66 10.32 0.53 -18.99
CA LYS A 66 9.09 -0.05 -19.49
C LYS A 66 7.96 0.26 -18.51
N PRO A 67 6.83 0.82 -18.96
CA PRO A 67 5.68 1.12 -18.11
C PRO A 67 5.02 -0.15 -17.58
N ALA A 68 4.39 -0.06 -16.41
CA ALA A 68 3.52 -1.11 -15.91
C ALA A 68 2.30 -1.25 -16.82
N TYR A 69 1.84 -2.48 -17.05
CA TYR A 69 0.74 -2.79 -17.96
C TYR A 69 -0.25 -3.74 -17.28
N ASP A 70 -1.51 -3.37 -17.24
CA ASP A 70 -2.60 -4.24 -16.81
C ASP A 70 -3.14 -5.00 -18.02
N ASP A 71 -2.71 -6.24 -18.18
CA ASP A 71 -3.04 -7.11 -19.30
C ASP A 71 -4.50 -7.60 -19.29
N GLU A 72 -5.15 -7.57 -18.14
CA GLU A 72 -6.57 -7.94 -18.02
C GLU A 72 -7.49 -6.85 -18.57
N ILE A 73 -7.12 -5.58 -18.38
CA ILE A 73 -7.90 -4.43 -18.85
C ILE A 73 -7.36 -3.89 -20.17
N GLY A 74 -6.05 -4.03 -20.43
CA GLY A 74 -5.41 -3.56 -21.65
C GLY A 74 -4.92 -2.12 -21.58
N ILE A 75 -4.56 -1.60 -20.38
CA ILE A 75 -4.11 -0.21 -20.21
C ILE A 75 -2.68 -0.12 -19.67
N SER A 76 -1.97 0.91 -20.10
CA SER A 76 -0.61 1.24 -19.68
C SER A 76 -0.56 2.33 -18.61
N PHE A 77 0.48 2.26 -17.77
CA PHE A 77 0.71 3.24 -16.72
C PHE A 77 2.13 3.76 -16.79
N ASP A 78 2.31 5.07 -17.00
CA ASP A 78 3.63 5.72 -16.91
C ASP A 78 4.17 5.66 -15.46
N ASN A 79 4.34 4.43 -14.98
CA ASN A 79 4.80 4.12 -13.64
C ASN A 79 5.45 2.74 -13.60
N ILE A 80 6.39 2.54 -12.67
CA ILE A 80 7.09 1.25 -12.52
C ILE A 80 6.23 0.19 -11.83
N ARG A 81 5.27 0.61 -10.99
CA ARG A 81 4.38 -0.30 -10.27
C ARG A 81 3.04 0.35 -9.99
N VAL A 82 2.00 -0.37 -10.30
CA VAL A 82 0.62 -0.01 -9.94
C VAL A 82 -0.07 -1.16 -9.24
N SER A 83 -1.08 -0.83 -8.45
CA SER A 83 -1.92 -1.81 -7.76
C SER A 83 -3.38 -1.48 -8.03
N ARG A 84 -4.11 -2.40 -8.64
CA ARG A 84 -5.55 -2.31 -8.91
C ARG A 84 -6.35 -2.82 -7.74
N SER A 85 -7.29 -2.03 -7.26
CA SER A 85 -8.30 -2.43 -6.28
C SER A 85 -9.68 -2.42 -6.91
N LYS A 86 -10.54 -3.35 -6.49
CA LYS A 86 -11.90 -3.51 -6.99
C LYS A 86 -12.91 -3.10 -5.94
N GLN A 87 -13.98 -2.43 -6.37
CA GLN A 87 -15.21 -2.29 -5.60
C GLN A 87 -16.37 -2.92 -6.36
N THR A 88 -17.33 -3.46 -5.63
CA THR A 88 -18.52 -4.07 -6.22
C THR A 88 -19.76 -3.49 -5.55
N MET A 89 -20.79 -3.26 -6.34
CA MET A 89 -22.07 -2.78 -5.86
C MET A 89 -22.80 -3.89 -5.11
N LYS A 90 -23.18 -3.63 -3.85
CA LYS A 90 -23.88 -4.60 -2.98
C LYS A 90 -25.03 -3.95 -2.26
N LEU A 91 -26.07 -4.73 -2.01
CA LEU A 91 -27.15 -4.35 -1.11
C LEU A 91 -26.68 -4.43 0.35
N ASN A 92 -26.68 -3.30 1.03
CA ASN A 92 -26.24 -3.15 2.41
C ASN A 92 -27.44 -2.79 3.30
N LYS A 93 -27.84 -3.70 4.19
CA LYS A 93 -28.91 -3.46 5.19
C LYS A 93 -28.44 -2.61 6.38
N GLY A 94 -27.12 -2.51 6.60
CA GLY A 94 -26.52 -1.68 7.64
C GLY A 94 -25.92 -0.39 7.07
N SER A 95 -26.51 0.17 6.02
CA SER A 95 -26.09 1.42 5.40
C SER A 95 -26.07 2.58 6.43
N SER A 96 -25.14 3.51 6.24
CA SER A 96 -25.08 4.77 6.99
C SER A 96 -26.10 5.82 6.54
N LYS A 97 -26.93 5.50 5.53
CA LYS A 97 -28.02 6.39 5.08
C LYS A 97 -29.08 6.50 6.19
N ASP A 98 -29.50 7.71 6.50
CA ASP A 98 -30.52 7.95 7.51
C ASP A 98 -31.83 7.26 7.14
N GLU A 99 -32.49 6.60 8.10
CA GLU A 99 -33.73 5.83 7.86
C GLU A 99 -34.84 6.71 7.28
N GLU A 100 -34.86 8.01 7.60
CA GLU A 100 -35.84 8.97 7.08
C GLU A 100 -35.64 9.22 5.57
N ASP A 101 -34.42 9.11 5.08
CA ASP A 101 -34.08 9.30 3.68
C ASP A 101 -34.16 8.01 2.83
N MET A 102 -34.44 6.87 3.48
CA MET A 102 -34.58 5.59 2.78
C MET A 102 -35.99 5.41 2.18
N THR A 103 -36.01 4.96 0.93
CA THR A 103 -37.25 4.50 0.30
C THR A 103 -37.76 3.22 0.96
N ALA A 104 -39.04 2.88 0.75
CA ALA A 104 -39.61 1.62 1.27
C ALA A 104 -38.86 0.38 0.78
N THR A 105 -38.37 0.40 -0.46
CA THR A 105 -37.57 -0.67 -1.05
C THR A 105 -36.20 -0.78 -0.38
N GLU A 106 -35.51 0.34 -0.14
CA GLU A 106 -34.21 0.39 0.56
C GLU A 106 -34.33 -0.11 2.01
N LYS A 107 -35.41 0.22 2.71
CA LYS A 107 -35.69 -0.30 4.07
C LYS A 107 -35.85 -1.82 4.09
N LEU A 108 -36.47 -2.38 3.04
CA LEU A 108 -36.75 -3.82 2.97
C LEU A 108 -35.53 -4.64 2.50
N TYR A 109 -34.86 -4.19 1.45
CA TYR A 109 -33.78 -4.95 0.76
C TYR A 109 -32.39 -4.45 1.10
N GLY A 110 -32.25 -3.22 1.60
CA GLY A 110 -30.98 -2.53 1.82
C GLY A 110 -30.70 -1.46 0.78
N VAL A 111 -29.71 -0.63 1.06
CA VAL A 111 -29.20 0.42 0.17
C VAL A 111 -28.12 -0.17 -0.74
N LEU A 112 -28.17 0.18 -2.02
CA LEU A 112 -27.16 -0.22 -2.99
C LEU A 112 -25.93 0.66 -2.84
N GLU A 113 -24.80 0.09 -2.40
CA GLU A 113 -23.57 0.81 -2.08
C GLU A 113 -22.32 0.14 -2.65
N TRP A 114 -21.29 0.93 -2.95
CA TRP A 114 -19.98 0.43 -3.33
C TRP A 114 -19.27 -0.19 -2.12
N SER A 115 -18.93 -1.46 -2.24
CA SER A 115 -18.22 -2.23 -1.21
C SER A 115 -16.85 -2.67 -1.74
N PRO A 116 -15.76 -2.47 -0.97
CA PRO A 116 -14.44 -2.93 -1.38
C PRO A 116 -14.39 -4.46 -1.44
N VAL A 117 -13.74 -4.98 -2.46
CA VAL A 117 -13.37 -6.39 -2.57
C VAL A 117 -11.98 -6.55 -1.95
N MET A 118 -11.82 -7.54 -1.08
CA MET A 118 -10.52 -7.78 -0.43
C MET A 118 -9.48 -8.23 -1.46
N GLY A 119 -8.27 -7.72 -1.27
CA GLY A 119 -7.12 -7.98 -2.15
C GLY A 119 -6.97 -6.92 -3.23
N SER A 120 -5.79 -6.93 -3.82
CA SER A 120 -5.42 -6.08 -4.95
C SER A 120 -4.52 -6.86 -5.90
N VAL A 121 -4.52 -6.49 -7.17
CA VAL A 121 -3.63 -7.06 -8.19
C VAL A 121 -2.56 -6.04 -8.51
N ALA A 122 -1.30 -6.45 -8.49
CA ALA A 122 -0.17 -5.57 -8.78
C ALA A 122 0.38 -5.85 -10.17
N TYR A 123 0.72 -4.80 -10.89
CA TYR A 123 1.37 -4.83 -12.20
C TYR A 123 2.68 -4.07 -12.12
N GLN A 124 3.70 -4.60 -12.80
CA GLN A 124 5.06 -4.09 -12.76
C GLN A 124 5.53 -3.73 -14.17
N GLY A 125 6.29 -2.65 -14.24
CA GLY A 125 7.11 -2.30 -15.37
C GLY A 125 8.58 -2.65 -15.12
N GLU A 126 9.48 -1.97 -15.84
CA GLU A 126 10.91 -2.10 -15.67
C GLU A 126 11.55 -0.71 -15.49
N GLY A 127 12.65 -0.64 -14.76
CA GLY A 127 13.31 0.63 -14.52
C GLY A 127 14.71 0.47 -13.92
N LYS A 128 15.40 1.59 -13.82
CA LYS A 128 16.75 1.66 -13.23
C LYS A 128 16.91 2.86 -12.32
N ILE A 129 17.89 2.77 -11.43
CA ILE A 129 18.32 3.86 -10.56
C ILE A 129 19.82 4.04 -10.78
N GLY A 130 20.22 5.15 -11.40
CA GLY A 130 21.59 5.36 -11.85
C GLY A 130 22.02 4.22 -12.78
N ASN A 131 23.07 3.50 -12.40
CA ASN A 131 23.63 2.39 -13.19
C ASN A 131 22.96 1.02 -12.88
N TYR A 132 22.06 0.94 -11.92
CA TYR A 132 21.45 -0.31 -11.48
C TYR A 132 20.07 -0.53 -12.10
N THR A 133 19.90 -1.67 -12.77
CA THR A 133 18.58 -2.17 -13.18
C THR A 133 17.86 -2.75 -11.97
N LEU A 134 16.57 -2.50 -11.85
CA LEU A 134 15.75 -3.02 -10.75
C LEU A 134 15.20 -4.40 -11.09
N SER A 135 15.40 -5.38 -10.20
CA SER A 135 14.80 -6.69 -10.34
C SER A 135 13.31 -6.68 -10.01
N SER A 136 12.57 -7.70 -10.47
CA SER A 136 11.13 -7.82 -10.21
C SER A 136 10.81 -7.86 -8.70
N ASP A 137 11.59 -8.63 -7.92
CA ASP A 137 11.43 -8.70 -6.47
C ASP A 137 11.73 -7.37 -5.76
N PHE A 138 12.66 -6.57 -6.30
CA PHE A 138 12.89 -5.21 -5.81
C PHE A 138 11.68 -4.31 -6.10
N ILE A 139 11.15 -4.35 -7.33
CA ILE A 139 9.98 -3.55 -7.73
C ILE A 139 8.75 -3.95 -6.94
N GLU A 140 8.56 -5.24 -6.63
CA GLU A 140 7.46 -5.73 -5.81
C GLU A 140 7.43 -5.10 -4.41
N ASN A 141 8.57 -4.73 -3.85
CA ASN A 141 8.67 -4.07 -2.56
C ASN A 141 8.50 -2.55 -2.61
N ILE A 142 8.39 -1.94 -3.79
CA ILE A 142 8.09 -0.50 -3.90
C ILE A 142 6.61 -0.28 -3.54
N ARG A 143 6.34 0.64 -2.62
CA ARG A 143 4.97 0.96 -2.20
C ARG A 143 4.16 1.63 -3.29
N THR A 144 2.89 1.28 -3.37
CA THR A 144 1.91 1.93 -4.24
C THR A 144 0.92 2.71 -3.38
N ASP A 145 1.32 3.89 -2.93
CA ASP A 145 0.58 4.74 -1.99
C ASP A 145 0.04 6.04 -2.62
N THR A 146 0.32 6.24 -3.90
CA THR A 146 -0.13 7.42 -4.64
C THR A 146 -1.32 7.05 -5.51
N VAL A 147 -2.46 7.73 -5.32
CA VAL A 147 -3.65 7.52 -6.15
C VAL A 147 -3.31 7.85 -7.60
N TRP A 148 -3.65 6.95 -8.52
CA TRP A 148 -3.50 7.17 -9.95
C TRP A 148 -4.70 7.93 -10.50
N ALA A 149 -4.43 9.05 -11.19
CA ALA A 149 -5.45 9.94 -11.74
C ALA A 149 -5.20 10.29 -13.22
N LYS A 150 -4.16 9.71 -13.82
CA LYS A 150 -3.71 10.06 -15.17
C LYS A 150 -4.10 8.96 -16.15
N TYR A 151 -5.37 8.91 -16.48
CA TYR A 151 -5.85 7.98 -17.50
C TYR A 151 -5.86 8.65 -18.87
N ASP A 152 -5.46 7.92 -19.91
CA ASP A 152 -5.76 8.26 -21.29
C ASP A 152 -7.19 7.82 -21.59
N GLU A 153 -8.07 8.78 -21.85
CA GLU A 153 -9.49 8.49 -22.07
C GLU A 153 -9.72 7.69 -23.36
N ALA A 154 -8.88 7.86 -24.39
CA ALA A 154 -9.00 7.10 -25.62
C ALA A 154 -8.61 5.63 -25.40
N GLU A 155 -7.48 5.39 -24.70
CA GLU A 155 -7.03 4.05 -24.31
C GLU A 155 -8.09 3.35 -23.43
N LEU A 156 -8.68 4.07 -22.45
CA LEU A 156 -9.75 3.53 -21.62
C LEU A 156 -10.99 3.14 -22.41
N GLN A 157 -11.43 4.00 -23.35
CA GLN A 157 -12.59 3.72 -24.19
C GLN A 157 -12.35 2.53 -25.11
N GLU A 158 -11.16 2.41 -25.69
CA GLU A 158 -10.77 1.24 -26.50
C GLU A 158 -10.78 -0.04 -25.65
N ALA A 159 -10.35 0.05 -24.41
CA ALA A 159 -10.39 -1.03 -23.42
C ALA A 159 -11.81 -1.32 -22.88
N GLY A 160 -12.83 -0.55 -23.26
CA GLY A 160 -14.22 -0.72 -22.82
C GLY A 160 -14.54 -0.13 -21.45
N TYR A 161 -13.76 0.86 -21.00
CA TYR A 161 -13.93 1.53 -19.71
C TYR A 161 -14.12 3.03 -19.86
N ALA A 162 -14.70 3.66 -18.84
CA ALA A 162 -14.81 5.11 -18.70
C ALA A 162 -14.17 5.57 -17.38
N TYR A 163 -13.61 6.76 -17.41
CA TYR A 163 -13.08 7.42 -16.24
C TYR A 163 -14.19 8.13 -15.45
N MET A 164 -14.30 7.79 -14.16
CA MET A 164 -15.32 8.28 -13.23
C MET A 164 -14.66 8.93 -12.02
N PRO A 165 -14.35 10.24 -12.08
CA PRO A 165 -13.78 10.94 -10.92
C PRO A 165 -14.83 11.06 -9.81
N ASP A 166 -14.55 10.57 -8.61
CA ASP A 166 -15.40 10.79 -7.45
C ASP A 166 -15.17 12.22 -6.90
N LYS A 167 -16.13 13.09 -7.14
CA LYS A 167 -16.07 14.50 -6.69
C LYS A 167 -16.55 14.71 -5.26
N LYS A 168 -17.19 13.73 -4.62
CA LYS A 168 -17.90 13.93 -3.35
C LYS A 168 -17.18 13.45 -2.09
N HIS A 169 -16.41 12.37 -2.12
CA HIS A 169 -16.04 11.69 -0.89
C HIS A 169 -14.55 11.43 -0.69
N SER A 170 -13.73 11.57 -1.69
CA SER A 170 -12.27 11.39 -1.64
C SER A 170 -11.70 11.71 -3.02
N PRO A 171 -10.44 12.11 -3.16
CA PRO A 171 -9.80 12.21 -4.46
C PRO A 171 -9.56 10.80 -5.06
N THR A 172 -10.59 9.97 -5.11
CA THR A 172 -10.52 8.64 -5.67
C THR A 172 -10.96 8.70 -7.12
N HIS A 173 -10.16 8.12 -7.99
CA HIS A 173 -10.31 8.13 -9.43
C HIS A 173 -10.64 6.71 -9.87
N PHE A 174 -11.92 6.47 -10.19
CA PHE A 174 -12.40 5.15 -10.61
C PHE A 174 -12.45 5.03 -12.12
N ILE A 175 -12.35 3.79 -12.61
CA ILE A 175 -12.75 3.41 -13.95
C ILE A 175 -13.87 2.37 -13.86
N GLU A 176 -14.86 2.49 -14.73
CA GLU A 176 -16.03 1.62 -14.78
C GLU A 176 -16.25 1.10 -16.20
N PRO A 177 -16.78 -0.13 -16.39
CA PRO A 177 -17.16 -0.62 -17.70
C PRO A 177 -18.14 0.35 -18.39
N LEU A 178 -17.92 0.63 -19.68
CA LEU A 178 -18.75 1.56 -20.47
C LEU A 178 -20.23 1.19 -20.45
N GLU A 179 -20.54 -0.11 -20.49
CA GLU A 179 -21.92 -0.60 -20.44
C GLU A 179 -22.64 -0.25 -19.14
N GLN A 180 -21.90 -0.19 -18.00
CA GLN A 180 -22.46 0.23 -16.71
C GLN A 180 -22.79 1.73 -16.68
N CYS A 181 -21.96 2.54 -17.32
CA CYS A 181 -22.14 4.00 -17.37
C CYS A 181 -23.40 4.42 -18.12
N GLN A 182 -23.97 3.56 -18.96
CA GLN A 182 -25.13 3.84 -19.82
C GLN A 182 -26.48 3.44 -19.18
N ARG A 183 -26.50 2.91 -17.97
CA ARG A 183 -27.69 2.43 -17.28
C ARG A 183 -27.64 2.69 -15.78
N ALA A 184 -28.75 2.48 -15.10
CA ALA A 184 -28.77 2.48 -13.63
C ALA A 184 -27.89 1.36 -13.08
N LEU A 185 -27.19 1.67 -11.98
CA LEU A 185 -26.36 0.69 -11.29
C LEU A 185 -27.20 -0.42 -10.68
N LYS A 186 -26.68 -1.63 -10.68
CA LYS A 186 -27.32 -2.83 -10.10
C LYS A 186 -26.31 -3.61 -9.26
N GLU A 187 -26.83 -4.56 -8.50
CA GLU A 187 -25.99 -5.45 -7.70
C GLU A 187 -24.99 -6.20 -8.60
N ASN A 188 -23.75 -6.33 -8.10
CA ASN A 188 -22.58 -6.90 -8.77
C ASN A 188 -21.96 -6.03 -9.88
N ASP A 189 -22.44 -4.83 -10.15
CA ASP A 189 -21.68 -3.87 -10.92
C ASP A 189 -20.35 -3.59 -10.19
N PHE A 190 -19.30 -3.27 -10.94
CA PHE A 190 -17.98 -3.10 -10.35
C PHE A 190 -17.24 -1.90 -10.92
N ARG A 191 -16.26 -1.45 -10.16
CA ARG A 191 -15.33 -0.42 -10.58
C ARG A 191 -13.94 -0.70 -10.05
N TYR A 192 -12.94 -0.15 -10.72
CA TYR A 192 -11.55 -0.24 -10.31
C TYR A 192 -10.98 1.12 -9.98
N ASN A 193 -10.03 1.13 -9.06
CA ASN A 193 -9.14 2.25 -8.85
C ASN A 193 -7.70 1.73 -8.75
N TYR A 194 -6.75 2.60 -9.10
CA TYR A 194 -5.34 2.26 -9.06
C TYR A 194 -4.60 3.15 -8.08
N SER A 195 -3.64 2.56 -7.41
CA SER A 195 -2.57 3.26 -6.71
C SER A 195 -1.24 2.93 -7.38
N ALA A 196 -0.34 3.90 -7.42
CA ALA A 196 0.94 3.82 -8.10
C ALA A 196 2.10 4.06 -7.16
N ALA A 197 3.29 3.63 -7.54
CA ALA A 197 4.52 4.04 -6.89
C ALA A 197 4.71 5.55 -7.00
N GLY A 198 5.12 6.18 -5.89
CA GLY A 198 5.35 7.63 -5.85
C GLY A 198 6.65 8.08 -6.54
N LEU A 199 7.11 7.32 -7.57
CA LEU A 199 8.33 7.56 -8.32
C LEU A 199 8.03 8.18 -9.69
N LYS A 200 8.90 9.09 -10.11
CA LYS A 200 8.81 9.74 -11.44
C LYS A 200 10.15 9.67 -12.14
N THR A 201 10.15 9.39 -13.44
CA THR A 201 11.35 9.46 -14.29
C THR A 201 12.01 10.83 -14.15
N GLY A 202 13.33 10.83 -14.03
CA GLY A 202 14.14 12.03 -13.78
C GLY A 202 14.28 12.40 -12.30
N GLN A 203 13.58 11.72 -11.38
CA GLN A 203 13.66 12.00 -9.95
C GLN A 203 14.93 11.40 -9.33
N LYS A 204 15.66 12.20 -8.56
CA LYS A 204 16.76 11.72 -7.70
C LYS A 204 16.18 10.91 -6.56
N VAL A 205 16.72 9.70 -6.35
CA VAL A 205 16.31 8.77 -5.30
C VAL A 205 17.51 8.09 -4.66
N THR A 206 17.29 7.58 -3.47
CA THR A 206 18.20 6.66 -2.78
C THR A 206 17.52 5.31 -2.63
N ALA A 207 18.18 4.26 -3.05
CA ALA A 207 17.68 2.89 -2.97
C ALA A 207 18.57 2.03 -2.07
N ILE A 208 17.97 1.06 -1.38
CA ILE A 208 18.67 0.06 -0.59
C ILE A 208 18.29 -1.32 -1.11
N GLY A 209 19.27 -2.08 -1.53
CA GLY A 209 19.07 -3.42 -2.09
C GLY A 209 20.32 -4.27 -1.97
N ILE A 210 20.27 -5.46 -2.54
CA ILE A 210 21.41 -6.36 -2.67
C ILE A 210 21.94 -6.23 -4.10
N GLN A 211 23.23 -5.93 -4.25
CA GLN A 211 23.85 -5.89 -5.56
C GLN A 211 24.03 -7.31 -6.12
N ASP A 212 23.65 -7.49 -7.37
CA ASP A 212 23.91 -8.69 -8.17
C ASP A 212 24.34 -8.24 -9.57
N GLY A 213 25.62 -8.06 -9.75
CA GLY A 213 26.19 -7.39 -10.91
C GLY A 213 25.63 -5.98 -11.08
N GLN A 214 24.97 -5.73 -12.20
CA GLN A 214 24.29 -4.46 -12.51
C GLN A 214 22.83 -4.43 -12.04
N THR A 215 22.38 -5.43 -11.30
CA THR A 215 21.00 -5.54 -10.84
C THR A 215 20.92 -5.25 -9.35
N LEU A 216 19.91 -4.47 -8.96
CA LEU A 216 19.56 -4.23 -7.57
C LEU A 216 18.39 -5.15 -7.20
N LYS A 217 18.62 -6.11 -6.32
CA LYS A 217 17.64 -7.06 -5.79
C LYS A 217 17.04 -6.58 -4.47
N ALA A 218 15.88 -7.12 -4.12
CA ALA A 218 15.22 -6.80 -2.86
C ALA A 218 16.12 -7.12 -1.66
N ALA A 219 16.22 -6.17 -0.73
CA ALA A 219 16.81 -6.44 0.57
C ALA A 219 15.74 -6.96 1.55
N PRO A 220 16.05 -8.00 2.34
CA PRO A 220 15.06 -8.57 3.24
C PRO A 220 14.67 -7.59 4.36
N LYS A 221 13.38 -7.54 4.70
CA LYS A 221 12.83 -6.79 5.84
C LYS A 221 13.02 -5.27 5.79
N MET A 222 13.05 -4.69 4.59
CA MET A 222 13.07 -3.23 4.43
C MET A 222 11.67 -2.65 4.60
N ALA A 223 11.58 -1.50 5.28
CA ALA A 223 10.33 -0.74 5.36
C ALA A 223 10.08 0.06 4.09
N ASP A 224 11.14 0.68 3.57
CA ASP A 224 11.17 1.41 2.31
C ASP A 224 12.47 1.11 1.57
N SER A 225 12.36 0.48 0.41
CA SER A 225 13.51 0.17 -0.45
C SER A 225 13.96 1.38 -1.27
N VAL A 226 13.06 2.36 -1.52
CA VAL A 226 13.36 3.56 -2.31
C VAL A 226 12.87 4.81 -1.58
N MET A 227 13.75 5.78 -1.44
CA MET A 227 13.52 7.04 -0.75
C MET A 227 13.78 8.22 -1.70
N LYS A 228 13.00 9.28 -1.60
CA LYS A 228 13.17 10.49 -2.42
C LYS A 228 14.43 11.26 -2.02
N GLY A 229 15.17 11.73 -3.02
CA GLY A 229 16.38 12.53 -2.88
C GLY A 229 17.66 11.70 -2.69
N THR A 230 18.80 12.39 -2.78
CA THR A 230 20.12 11.83 -2.49
C THR A 230 20.37 11.91 -1.00
N LEU A 231 20.41 10.77 -0.33
CA LEU A 231 20.60 10.66 1.13
C LEU A 231 22.02 10.16 1.42
N ASP A 232 22.60 10.62 2.51
CA ASP A 232 23.81 10.00 3.04
C ASP A 232 23.51 8.64 3.68
N LYS A 233 24.57 7.87 3.99
CA LYS A 233 24.44 6.53 4.59
C LYS A 233 23.59 6.56 5.86
N LYS A 234 23.79 7.53 6.74
CA LYS A 234 23.12 7.62 8.04
C LYS A 234 21.62 7.90 7.89
N GLU A 235 21.28 8.82 7.00
CA GLU A 235 19.89 9.17 6.69
C GLU A 235 19.17 8.02 5.99
N ALA A 236 19.82 7.37 5.02
CA ALA A 236 19.28 6.21 4.32
C ALA A 236 18.98 5.06 5.30
N ILE A 237 19.91 4.73 6.20
CA ILE A 237 19.70 3.72 7.25
C ILE A 237 18.54 4.12 8.19
N LYS A 238 18.45 5.39 8.54
CA LYS A 238 17.39 5.89 9.42
C LYS A 238 16.01 5.75 8.77
N LYS A 239 15.87 6.08 7.50
CA LYS A 239 14.60 6.06 6.76
C LYS A 239 14.22 4.65 6.29
N GLY A 240 15.17 3.90 5.74
CA GLY A 240 14.92 2.57 5.16
C GLY A 240 14.75 1.47 6.22
N GLY A 241 15.34 1.62 7.40
CA GLY A 241 15.38 0.58 8.43
C GLY A 241 14.28 0.62 9.49
N THR A 242 13.44 1.63 9.47
CA THR A 242 12.36 1.75 10.47
C THR A 242 11.02 1.80 9.77
N GLY A 243 10.15 0.86 10.06
CA GLY A 243 8.73 1.18 10.10
C GLY A 243 8.64 2.42 11.00
N GLY A 244 8.32 3.58 10.41
CA GLY A 244 8.59 4.89 11.01
C GLY A 244 8.13 4.98 12.46
N ILE A 245 8.70 5.93 13.23
CA ILE A 245 8.29 6.21 14.62
C ILE A 245 6.76 6.24 14.75
N GLY A 246 6.06 6.73 13.71
CA GLY A 246 4.61 6.71 13.62
C GLY A 246 3.98 5.32 13.69
N VAL A 247 4.53 4.32 13.01
CA VAL A 247 4.04 2.94 13.07
C VAL A 247 4.25 2.35 14.46
N THR A 248 5.38 2.62 15.09
CA THR A 248 5.67 2.19 16.46
C THR A 248 4.71 2.80 17.46
N ILE A 249 4.50 4.13 17.40
CA ILE A 249 3.55 4.82 18.28
C ILE A 249 2.13 4.31 18.04
N PHE A 250 1.70 4.18 16.78
CA PHE A 250 0.39 3.64 16.46
C PHE A 250 0.19 2.23 17.03
N SER A 251 1.17 1.34 16.86
CA SER A 251 1.09 -0.04 17.39
C SER A 251 0.97 -0.07 18.91
N ILE A 252 1.70 0.80 19.62
CA ILE A 252 1.61 0.92 21.09
C ILE A 252 0.21 1.42 21.48
N CYS A 253 -0.27 2.50 20.86
CA CYS A 253 -1.59 3.06 21.15
C CYS A 253 -2.71 2.05 20.84
N PHE A 254 -2.60 1.32 19.74
CA PHE A 254 -3.55 0.30 19.34
C PHE A 254 -3.61 -0.88 20.33
N ALA A 255 -2.46 -1.36 20.78
CA ALA A 255 -2.39 -2.41 21.80
C ALA A 255 -3.01 -1.95 23.13
N LEU A 256 -2.66 -0.74 23.59
CA LEU A 256 -3.22 -0.14 24.80
C LEU A 256 -4.73 0.07 24.70
N PHE A 257 -5.24 0.51 23.57
CA PHE A 257 -6.68 0.68 23.32
C PHE A 257 -7.44 -0.62 23.61
N TRP A 258 -7.00 -1.75 23.02
CA TRP A 258 -7.68 -3.02 23.23
C TRP A 258 -7.59 -3.54 24.67
N LEU A 259 -6.48 -3.27 25.37
CA LEU A 259 -6.35 -3.60 26.81
C LEU A 259 -7.31 -2.78 27.68
N VAL A 260 -7.40 -1.48 27.44
CA VAL A 260 -8.30 -0.58 28.19
C VAL A 260 -9.76 -0.91 27.93
N VAL A 261 -10.16 -1.11 26.67
CA VAL A 261 -11.52 -1.51 26.31
C VAL A 261 -11.89 -2.85 26.94
N GLY A 262 -10.97 -3.83 26.84
CA GLY A 262 -11.19 -5.16 27.43
C GLY A 262 -11.41 -5.11 28.94
N MET A 263 -10.56 -4.39 29.67
CA MET A 263 -10.71 -4.18 31.11
C MET A 263 -12.01 -3.45 31.44
N GLY A 264 -12.33 -2.38 30.71
CA GLY A 264 -13.55 -1.61 30.94
C GLY A 264 -14.82 -2.45 30.78
N LEU A 265 -14.88 -3.32 29.76
CA LEU A 265 -16.02 -4.23 29.54
C LEU A 265 -16.17 -5.31 30.60
N ILE A 266 -15.07 -5.77 31.21
CA ILE A 266 -15.09 -6.77 32.29
C ILE A 266 -15.52 -6.15 33.61
N ILE A 267 -15.03 -4.93 33.92
CA ILE A 267 -15.27 -4.24 35.20
C ILE A 267 -16.64 -3.58 35.23
N ALA A 268 -17.18 -3.20 34.05
CA ALA A 268 -18.46 -2.53 33.96
C ALA A 268 -19.56 -3.35 34.68
N LYS A 269 -20.04 -2.85 35.82
CA LYS A 269 -21.19 -3.40 36.56
C LYS A 269 -22.43 -3.34 35.66
N LYS A 270 -23.27 -4.39 35.70
CA LYS A 270 -24.63 -4.30 35.14
C LYS A 270 -25.36 -3.15 35.86
N LYS A 271 -25.70 -2.09 35.15
CA LYS A 271 -26.79 -1.24 35.53
C LYS A 271 -28.10 -1.92 35.21
#